data_39788abced7db0f036d26d7c170fd2e4
#
_entry.id   39788abced7db0f036d26d7c170fd2e4
#
_cell.length_a   1.000
_cell.length_b   1.000
_cell.length_c   1.000
_cell.angle_alpha   90.00
_cell.angle_beta   90.00
_cell.angle_gamma   90.00
#
_symmetry.space_group_name_H-M   'P 1'
#
loop_
_entity.id
_entity.type
_entity.pdbx_description
1 polymer ?
#
loop_
_entity_poly.entity_id
_entity_poly.type
_entity_poly.pdbx_seq_one_letter_code
_entity_poly.pdbx_strand_id
1 'polypeptide(L)'
;MNLYHEHPVCRYIKEAESEKGLSQIELAKEMFVNKPTISRWENGHRLPDAAMITRLARVLEVDVSTLLATAAESDESPSIIIVDDNRTILSESLSVLEEAVPNATITGFSKPKMAIEYAKVNRTDLAILDIEMGTASGLDLCRALLEINPCTRVIFLTAYPEYSLKAWDTDACGFMVKPLTTDGIHQQLRKLRCSFSMGGADE
;
A
#
# COMPACT_ATOMS: atom_id res chain seq x y z
N MET A 1 15.49 -8.81 -13.82
CA MET A 1 14.84 -7.60 -14.34
C MET A 1 13.56 -7.41 -13.52
N ASN A 2 13.69 -6.64 -12.43
CA ASN A 2 12.60 -6.45 -11.45
C ASN A 2 11.53 -5.54 -12.07
N LEU A 3 10.41 -6.13 -12.47
CA LEU A 3 9.21 -5.40 -12.81
C LEU A 3 8.46 -5.06 -11.50
N TYR A 4 9.02 -4.15 -10.73
CA TYR A 4 8.26 -3.49 -9.68
C TYR A 4 7.19 -2.65 -10.35
N HIS A 5 5.93 -2.94 -10.10
CA HIS A 5 4.85 -2.02 -10.42
C HIS A 5 4.93 -0.84 -9.42
N GLU A 6 5.87 0.08 -9.68
CA GLU A 6 5.88 1.37 -9.00
C GLU A 6 4.60 2.12 -9.34
N HIS A 7 4.01 2.77 -8.34
CA HIS A 7 2.87 3.66 -8.60
C HIS A 7 3.27 4.65 -9.71
N PRO A 8 2.45 4.84 -10.75
CA PRO A 8 2.83 5.64 -11.91
C PRO A 8 3.38 7.03 -11.56
N VAL A 9 2.80 7.69 -10.56
CA VAL A 9 3.30 8.99 -10.06
C VAL A 9 4.73 8.88 -9.51
N CYS A 10 5.07 7.79 -8.80
CA CYS A 10 6.40 7.61 -8.22
C CYS A 10 7.45 7.45 -9.32
N ARG A 11 7.15 6.63 -10.33
CA ARG A 11 7.98 6.44 -11.51
C ARG A 11 8.15 7.76 -12.28
N TYR A 12 7.04 8.48 -12.47
CA TYR A 12 7.07 9.77 -13.18
C TYR A 12 7.95 10.80 -12.47
N ILE A 13 7.92 10.87 -11.13
CA ILE A 13 8.80 11.76 -10.36
C ILE A 13 10.27 11.41 -10.62
N LYS A 14 10.65 10.14 -10.56
CA LYS A 14 12.02 9.68 -10.80
C LYS A 14 12.49 9.95 -12.25
N GLU A 15 11.62 9.68 -13.22
CA GLU A 15 11.94 9.93 -14.63
C GLU A 15 12.14 11.41 -14.89
N ALA A 16 11.23 12.27 -14.41
CA ALA A 16 11.30 13.72 -14.58
C ALA A 16 12.49 14.35 -13.84
N GLU A 17 12.87 13.86 -12.66
CA GLU A 17 14.11 14.24 -11.98
C GLU A 17 15.34 13.90 -12.84
N SER A 18 15.37 12.68 -13.39
CA SER A 18 16.47 12.22 -14.24
C SER A 18 16.58 13.04 -15.53
N GLU A 19 15.47 13.34 -16.19
CA GLU A 19 15.43 14.14 -17.42
C GLU A 19 15.85 15.58 -17.20
N LYS A 20 15.50 16.18 -16.05
CA LYS A 20 15.87 17.56 -15.70
C LYS A 20 17.21 17.66 -14.99
N GLY A 21 17.84 16.53 -14.64
CA GLY A 21 19.09 16.50 -13.89
C GLY A 21 18.95 17.04 -12.46
N LEU A 22 17.75 17.04 -11.89
CA LEU A 22 17.48 17.47 -10.52
C LEU A 22 17.81 16.35 -9.54
N SER A 23 18.50 16.69 -8.46
CA SER A 23 18.67 15.78 -7.34
C SER A 23 17.46 15.87 -6.38
N GLN A 24 17.21 14.83 -5.59
CA GLN A 24 16.21 14.85 -4.51
C GLN A 24 16.33 16.07 -3.57
N ILE A 25 17.56 16.59 -3.38
CA ILE A 25 17.80 17.76 -2.53
C ILE A 25 17.31 19.03 -3.22
N GLU A 26 17.57 19.16 -4.51
CA GLU A 26 17.14 20.31 -5.30
C GLU A 26 15.63 20.32 -5.45
N LEU A 27 15.02 19.17 -5.81
CA LEU A 27 13.57 19.04 -5.87
C LEU A 27 12.92 19.35 -4.51
N ALA A 28 13.50 18.88 -3.41
CA ALA A 28 12.98 19.17 -2.07
C ALA A 28 12.98 20.67 -1.75
N LYS A 29 14.03 21.40 -2.17
CA LYS A 29 14.11 22.86 -2.01
C LYS A 29 13.03 23.58 -2.83
N GLU A 30 12.89 23.24 -4.11
CA GLU A 30 11.88 23.83 -4.99
C GLU A 30 10.45 23.54 -4.52
N MET A 31 10.25 22.35 -3.94
CA MET A 31 8.97 21.91 -3.39
C MET A 31 8.70 22.46 -1.98
N PHE A 32 9.67 23.10 -1.32
CA PHE A 32 9.61 23.54 0.09
C PHE A 32 9.27 22.40 1.05
N VAL A 33 9.83 21.23 0.81
CA VAL A 33 9.72 20.05 1.67
C VAL A 33 11.12 19.55 2.04
N ASN A 34 11.20 18.57 2.93
CA ASN A 34 12.48 17.93 3.24
C ASN A 34 12.80 16.78 2.28
N LYS A 35 14.09 16.45 2.09
CA LYS A 35 14.54 15.35 1.26
C LYS A 35 13.83 14.01 1.58
N PRO A 36 13.63 13.60 2.86
CA PRO A 36 12.88 12.40 3.18
C PRO A 36 11.46 12.35 2.62
N THR A 37 10.82 13.52 2.44
CA THR A 37 9.49 13.57 1.82
C THR A 37 9.55 13.19 0.34
N ILE A 38 10.52 13.73 -0.41
CA ILE A 38 10.74 13.35 -1.82
C ILE A 38 11.04 11.85 -1.92
N SER A 39 11.99 11.37 -1.13
CA SER A 39 12.34 9.95 -1.11
C SER A 39 11.13 9.04 -0.80
N ARG A 40 10.22 9.45 0.08
CA ARG A 40 8.98 8.72 0.35
C ARG A 40 8.02 8.74 -0.84
N TRP A 41 7.95 9.83 -1.59
CA TRP A 41 7.14 9.90 -2.81
C TRP A 41 7.70 9.02 -3.92
N GLU A 42 9.02 9.08 -4.17
CA GLU A 42 9.69 8.25 -5.16
C GLU A 42 9.58 6.75 -4.88
N ASN A 43 9.62 6.40 -3.59
CA ASN A 43 9.53 5.00 -3.17
C ASN A 43 8.08 4.56 -2.85
N GLY A 44 7.09 5.41 -3.14
CA GLY A 44 5.68 5.07 -2.95
C GLY A 44 5.21 4.94 -1.50
N HIS A 45 6.08 5.21 -0.52
CA HIS A 45 5.70 5.19 0.90
C HIS A 45 4.64 6.23 1.26
N ARG A 46 4.51 7.26 0.44
CA ARG A 46 3.48 8.29 0.53
C ARG A 46 3.31 8.93 -0.84
N LEU A 47 2.08 9.12 -1.26
CA LEU A 47 1.78 9.92 -2.45
C LEU A 47 1.68 11.41 -2.09
N PRO A 48 2.11 12.32 -2.98
CA PRO A 48 1.84 13.74 -2.83
C PRO A 48 0.33 14.00 -2.89
N ASP A 49 -0.18 14.92 -2.08
CA ASP A 49 -1.56 15.38 -2.16
C ASP A 49 -1.79 16.27 -3.41
N ALA A 50 -3.05 16.61 -3.70
CA ALA A 50 -3.40 17.38 -4.91
C ALA A 50 -2.68 18.74 -5.00
N ALA A 51 -2.45 19.41 -3.86
CA ALA A 51 -1.71 20.67 -3.82
C ALA A 51 -0.22 20.44 -4.15
N MET A 52 0.36 19.36 -3.64
CA MET A 52 1.74 18.97 -3.94
C MET A 52 1.90 18.47 -5.37
N ILE A 53 0.92 17.74 -5.94
CA ILE A 53 0.91 17.34 -7.36
C ILE A 53 0.91 18.59 -8.26
N THR A 54 0.07 19.60 -7.95
CA THR A 54 0.04 20.86 -8.72
C THR A 54 1.39 21.61 -8.65
N ARG A 55 2.02 21.63 -7.47
CA ARG A 55 3.33 22.25 -7.28
C ARG A 55 4.43 21.46 -8.02
N LEU A 56 4.40 20.14 -7.92
CA LEU A 56 5.33 19.24 -8.58
C LEU A 56 5.28 19.41 -10.10
N ALA A 57 4.07 19.47 -10.68
CA ALA A 57 3.87 19.73 -12.10
C ALA A 57 4.55 21.02 -12.55
N ARG A 58 4.47 22.08 -11.74
CA ARG A 58 5.08 23.37 -12.02
C ARG A 58 6.60 23.30 -11.94
N VAL A 59 7.17 22.64 -10.94
CA VAL A 59 8.63 22.50 -10.75
C VAL A 59 9.22 21.62 -11.86
N LEU A 60 8.52 20.55 -12.21
CA LEU A 60 8.91 19.63 -13.28
C LEU A 60 8.56 20.16 -14.69
N GLU A 61 7.86 21.32 -14.78
CA GLU A 61 7.41 21.92 -16.05
C GLU A 61 6.58 20.96 -16.91
N VAL A 62 5.75 20.17 -16.28
CA VAL A 62 4.86 19.22 -16.92
C VAL A 62 3.42 19.66 -16.73
N ASP A 63 2.54 19.19 -17.61
CA ASP A 63 1.13 19.49 -17.48
C ASP A 63 0.53 18.82 -16.23
N VAL A 64 -0.22 19.57 -15.42
CA VAL A 64 -0.88 19.06 -14.22
C VAL A 64 -1.84 17.92 -14.57
N SER A 65 -2.51 18.00 -15.71
CA SER A 65 -3.43 16.96 -16.18
C SER A 65 -2.70 15.65 -16.46
N THR A 66 -1.46 15.70 -16.94
CA THR A 66 -0.61 14.53 -17.14
C THR A 66 -0.30 13.84 -15.82
N LEU A 67 0.12 14.60 -14.79
CA LEU A 67 0.38 14.05 -13.46
C LEU A 67 -0.89 13.54 -12.78
N LEU A 68 -2.01 14.24 -12.95
CA LEU A 68 -3.29 13.80 -12.42
C LEU A 68 -3.83 12.57 -13.18
N ALA A 69 -3.68 12.52 -14.49
CA ALA A 69 -4.02 11.34 -15.29
C ALA A 69 -3.16 10.14 -14.86
N THR A 70 -1.85 10.34 -14.69
CA THR A 70 -0.94 9.31 -14.19
C THR A 70 -1.30 8.86 -12.77
N ALA A 71 -1.82 9.78 -11.95
CA ALA A 71 -2.36 9.44 -10.63
C ALA A 71 -3.72 8.71 -10.71
N ALA A 72 -4.51 9.00 -11.74
CA ALA A 72 -5.81 8.40 -12.00
C ALA A 72 -5.72 7.10 -12.84
N GLU A 73 -4.65 6.91 -13.61
CA GLU A 73 -4.35 5.65 -14.33
C GLU A 73 -4.08 4.48 -13.37
N SER A 74 -3.98 4.73 -12.07
CA SER A 74 -4.14 3.72 -11.03
C SER A 74 -5.59 3.25 -10.86
N ASP A 75 -6.42 3.38 -11.91
CA ASP A 75 -7.80 2.83 -11.97
C ASP A 75 -7.82 1.30 -12.16
N GLU A 76 -6.67 0.65 -12.02
CA GLU A 76 -6.62 -0.78 -11.76
C GLU A 76 -7.18 -1.01 -10.35
N SER A 77 -8.18 -1.88 -10.29
CA SER A 77 -8.78 -2.34 -9.02
C SER A 77 -7.68 -2.64 -7.99
N PRO A 78 -7.78 -2.12 -6.75
CA PRO A 78 -6.76 -2.38 -5.74
C PRO A 78 -6.57 -3.87 -5.53
N SER A 79 -5.32 -4.32 -5.48
CA SER A 79 -4.99 -5.72 -5.21
C SER A 79 -4.74 -5.91 -3.72
N ILE A 80 -5.58 -6.72 -3.09
CA ILE A 80 -5.53 -7.02 -1.67
C ILE A 80 -5.23 -8.51 -1.48
N ILE A 81 -4.24 -8.82 -0.65
CA ILE A 81 -4.03 -10.18 -0.19
C ILE A 81 -4.37 -10.30 1.29
N ILE A 82 -4.90 -11.47 1.67
CA ILE A 82 -5.09 -11.83 3.08
C ILE A 82 -4.43 -13.18 3.33
N VAL A 83 -3.71 -13.29 4.43
CA VAL A 83 -2.97 -14.51 4.81
C VAL A 83 -3.33 -14.91 6.22
N ASP A 84 -3.91 -16.10 6.35
CA ASP A 84 -4.32 -16.70 7.61
C ASP A 84 -4.31 -18.22 7.45
N ASP A 85 -3.63 -18.96 8.32
CA ASP A 85 -3.52 -20.42 8.22
C ASP A 85 -4.82 -21.14 8.62
N ASN A 86 -5.70 -20.47 9.37
CA ASN A 86 -7.04 -20.93 9.67
C ASN A 86 -7.99 -20.67 8.50
N ARG A 87 -8.34 -21.73 7.77
CA ARG A 87 -9.20 -21.63 6.57
C ARG A 87 -10.59 -21.08 6.84
N THR A 88 -11.17 -21.30 8.02
CA THR A 88 -12.48 -20.76 8.37
C THR A 88 -12.40 -19.25 8.53
N ILE A 89 -11.43 -18.76 9.31
CA ILE A 89 -11.19 -17.31 9.50
C ILE A 89 -10.86 -16.66 8.17
N LEU A 90 -10.03 -17.29 7.35
CA LEU A 90 -9.68 -16.81 6.01
C LEU A 90 -10.93 -16.63 5.13
N SER A 91 -11.82 -17.64 5.09
CA SER A 91 -13.06 -17.59 4.30
C SER A 91 -14.01 -16.49 4.78
N GLU A 92 -14.20 -16.36 6.09
CA GLU A 92 -15.02 -15.29 6.69
C GLU A 92 -14.44 -13.91 6.38
N SER A 93 -13.12 -13.75 6.52
CA SER A 93 -12.42 -12.49 6.25
C SER A 93 -12.48 -12.10 4.78
N LEU A 94 -12.43 -13.07 3.86
CA LEU A 94 -12.60 -12.80 2.42
C LEU A 94 -13.97 -12.20 2.13
N SER A 95 -15.05 -12.78 2.68
CA SER A 95 -16.41 -12.27 2.50
C SER A 95 -16.57 -10.84 3.05
N VAL A 96 -15.97 -10.55 4.20
CA VAL A 96 -15.97 -9.20 4.79
C VAL A 96 -15.20 -8.20 3.92
N LEU A 97 -14.06 -8.61 3.34
CA LEU A 97 -13.28 -7.76 2.47
C LEU A 97 -13.99 -7.47 1.15
N GLU A 98 -14.64 -8.47 0.54
CA GLU A 98 -15.44 -8.31 -0.68
C GLU A 98 -16.59 -7.32 -0.47
N GLU A 99 -17.21 -7.34 0.71
CA GLU A 99 -18.24 -6.37 1.09
C GLU A 99 -17.66 -4.97 1.34
N ALA A 100 -16.52 -4.89 2.07
CA ALA A 100 -15.92 -3.62 2.45
C ALA A 100 -15.24 -2.89 1.29
N VAL A 101 -14.69 -3.62 0.32
CA VAL A 101 -13.93 -3.06 -0.82
C VAL A 101 -14.35 -3.77 -2.12
N PRO A 102 -15.57 -3.53 -2.61
CA PRO A 102 -16.13 -4.26 -3.75
C PRO A 102 -15.37 -4.08 -5.07
N ASN A 103 -14.59 -3.00 -5.18
CA ASN A 103 -13.78 -2.70 -6.37
C ASN A 103 -12.36 -3.29 -6.29
N ALA A 104 -12.02 -4.06 -5.24
CA ALA A 104 -10.71 -4.65 -5.09
C ALA A 104 -10.65 -6.08 -5.66
N THR A 105 -9.47 -6.45 -6.18
CA THR A 105 -9.14 -7.85 -6.42
C THR A 105 -8.59 -8.44 -5.14
N ILE A 106 -9.31 -9.39 -4.53
CA ILE A 106 -8.96 -9.95 -3.23
C ILE A 106 -8.50 -11.40 -3.40
N THR A 107 -7.34 -11.75 -2.85
CA THR A 107 -6.79 -13.11 -2.93
C THR A 107 -6.40 -13.59 -1.53
N GLY A 108 -6.91 -14.76 -1.14
CA GLY A 108 -6.63 -15.38 0.16
C GLY A 108 -5.57 -16.47 0.09
N PHE A 109 -4.69 -16.52 1.07
CA PHE A 109 -3.65 -17.55 1.19
C PHE A 109 -3.66 -18.18 2.57
N SER A 110 -3.66 -19.51 2.63
CA SER A 110 -3.51 -20.26 3.89
C SER A 110 -2.03 -20.60 4.21
N LYS A 111 -1.09 -20.20 3.34
CA LYS A 111 0.34 -20.45 3.52
C LYS A 111 1.13 -19.21 3.13
N PRO A 112 2.00 -18.67 4.01
CA PRO A 112 2.84 -17.51 3.73
C PRO A 112 3.67 -17.63 2.46
N LYS A 113 4.23 -18.82 2.19
CA LYS A 113 5.03 -19.06 1.00
C LYS A 113 4.26 -18.78 -0.30
N MET A 114 2.97 -19.13 -0.36
CA MET A 114 2.16 -18.90 -1.56
C MET A 114 1.90 -17.40 -1.76
N ALA A 115 1.69 -16.65 -0.67
CA ALA A 115 1.54 -15.20 -0.73
C ALA A 115 2.82 -14.52 -1.24
N ILE A 116 4.00 -14.97 -0.80
CA ILE A 116 5.30 -14.49 -1.29
C ILE A 116 5.45 -14.76 -2.79
N GLU A 117 5.19 -15.99 -3.24
CA GLU A 117 5.27 -16.33 -4.67
C GLU A 117 4.30 -15.52 -5.52
N TYR A 118 3.09 -15.28 -5.02
CA TYR A 118 2.11 -14.43 -5.67
C TYR A 118 2.59 -12.98 -5.79
N ALA A 119 3.10 -12.39 -4.70
CA ALA A 119 3.54 -11.00 -4.66
C ALA A 119 4.77 -10.72 -5.56
N LYS A 120 5.58 -11.74 -5.90
CA LYS A 120 6.70 -11.61 -6.84
C LYS A 120 6.28 -11.32 -8.27
N VAL A 121 5.09 -11.73 -8.66
CA VAL A 121 4.60 -11.67 -10.05
C VAL A 121 3.30 -10.86 -10.19
N ASN A 122 2.68 -10.48 -9.08
CA ASN A 122 1.46 -9.70 -9.06
C ASN A 122 1.63 -8.46 -8.19
N ARG A 123 0.97 -7.37 -8.58
CA ARG A 123 0.85 -6.18 -7.75
C ARG A 123 0.09 -6.53 -6.46
N THR A 124 0.57 -5.98 -5.35
CA THR A 124 -0.09 -6.10 -4.04
C THR A 124 -0.08 -4.73 -3.37
N ASP A 125 -1.25 -4.08 -3.30
CA ASP A 125 -1.38 -2.76 -2.71
C ASP A 125 -1.57 -2.82 -1.20
N LEU A 126 -2.29 -3.86 -0.75
CA LEU A 126 -2.57 -4.10 0.67
C LEU A 126 -2.40 -5.58 1.00
N ALA A 127 -1.69 -5.86 2.08
CA ALA A 127 -1.59 -7.18 2.68
C ALA A 127 -2.18 -7.17 4.09
N ILE A 128 -3.14 -8.06 4.34
CA ILE A 128 -3.70 -8.29 5.67
C ILE A 128 -3.15 -9.62 6.17
N LEU A 129 -2.40 -9.59 7.27
CA LEU A 129 -1.60 -10.72 7.72
C LEU A 129 -1.96 -11.13 9.13
N ASP A 130 -2.29 -12.41 9.32
CA ASP A 130 -2.25 -12.96 10.69
C ASP A 130 -0.79 -13.01 11.18
N ILE A 131 -0.60 -12.77 12.46
CA ILE A 131 0.74 -12.78 13.08
C ILE A 131 1.17 -14.21 13.39
N GLU A 132 0.25 -15.03 13.91
CA GLU A 132 0.56 -16.42 14.30
C GLU A 132 -0.02 -17.41 13.29
N MET A 133 0.84 -17.99 12.47
CA MET A 133 0.47 -18.97 11.44
C MET A 133 1.26 -20.27 11.62
N GLY A 134 0.93 -21.04 12.66
CA GLY A 134 1.61 -22.28 12.99
C GLY A 134 3.11 -22.08 13.27
N THR A 135 3.98 -22.56 12.36
CA THR A 135 5.43 -22.38 12.47
C THR A 135 5.95 -21.11 11.78
N ALA A 136 5.10 -20.39 11.07
CA ALA A 136 5.45 -19.16 10.35
C ALA A 136 4.97 -17.93 11.12
N SER A 137 5.71 -16.84 10.99
CA SER A 137 5.37 -15.55 11.59
C SER A 137 4.87 -14.56 10.53
N GLY A 138 3.74 -13.92 10.78
CA GLY A 138 3.27 -12.81 9.96
C GLY A 138 4.22 -11.61 9.96
N LEU A 139 5.02 -11.44 11.00
CA LEU A 139 6.05 -10.39 11.06
C LEU A 139 7.16 -10.65 10.04
N ASP A 140 7.58 -11.91 9.87
CA ASP A 140 8.57 -12.27 8.86
C ASP A 140 7.99 -12.19 7.45
N LEU A 141 6.72 -12.56 7.28
CA LEU A 141 6.01 -12.38 6.03
C LEU A 141 5.88 -10.91 5.64
N CYS A 142 5.60 -10.03 6.59
CA CYS A 142 5.58 -8.58 6.39
C CYS A 142 6.91 -8.09 5.81
N ARG A 143 8.04 -8.44 6.42
CA ARG A 143 9.38 -8.06 5.94
C ARG A 143 9.62 -8.56 4.52
N ALA A 144 9.32 -9.84 4.26
CA ALA A 144 9.49 -10.43 2.93
C ALA A 144 8.64 -9.76 1.85
N LEU A 145 7.40 -9.38 2.15
CA LEU A 145 6.53 -8.67 1.21
C LEU A 145 7.04 -7.24 0.94
N LEU A 146 7.53 -6.54 1.96
CA LEU A 146 8.08 -5.19 1.82
C LEU A 146 9.44 -5.19 1.12
N GLU A 147 10.24 -6.27 1.22
CA GLU A 147 11.44 -6.47 0.39
C GLU A 147 11.09 -6.66 -1.09
N ILE A 148 9.98 -7.34 -1.39
CA ILE A 148 9.50 -7.53 -2.77
C ILE A 148 8.94 -6.22 -3.32
N ASN A 149 8.05 -5.57 -2.57
CA ASN A 149 7.46 -4.28 -2.95
C ASN A 149 7.30 -3.36 -1.72
N PRO A 150 8.20 -2.37 -1.55
CA PRO A 150 8.12 -1.41 -0.45
C PRO A 150 6.85 -0.54 -0.45
N CYS A 151 6.11 -0.52 -1.56
CA CYS A 151 4.85 0.21 -1.66
C CYS A 151 3.66 -0.58 -1.11
N THR A 152 3.81 -1.87 -0.86
CA THR A 152 2.75 -2.69 -0.24
C THR A 152 2.46 -2.17 1.16
N ARG A 153 1.20 -1.89 1.45
CA ARG A 153 0.76 -1.57 2.79
C ARG A 153 0.43 -2.84 3.55
N VAL A 154 0.86 -2.91 4.80
CA VAL A 154 0.62 -4.10 5.62
C VAL A 154 -0.23 -3.73 6.82
N ILE A 155 -1.28 -4.50 7.06
CA ILE A 155 -2.12 -4.47 8.26
C ILE A 155 -2.06 -5.84 8.91
N PHE A 156 -1.72 -5.88 10.20
CA PHE A 156 -1.84 -7.11 10.94
C PHE A 156 -3.27 -7.33 11.44
N LEU A 157 -3.74 -8.57 11.34
CA LEU A 157 -5.02 -9.04 11.87
C LEU A 157 -4.76 -10.25 12.76
N THR A 158 -4.89 -10.12 14.06
CA THR A 158 -4.55 -11.19 15.02
C THR A 158 -5.59 -11.34 16.13
N ALA A 159 -5.66 -12.52 16.71
CA ALA A 159 -6.45 -12.75 17.93
C ALA A 159 -5.78 -12.20 19.21
N TYR A 160 -4.53 -11.80 19.15
CA TYR A 160 -3.70 -11.47 20.28
C TYR A 160 -3.28 -10.00 20.31
N PRO A 161 -4.00 -9.13 21.04
CA PRO A 161 -3.73 -7.68 21.09
C PRO A 161 -2.32 -7.31 21.57
N GLU A 162 -1.67 -8.17 22.38
CA GLU A 162 -0.33 -7.98 22.89
C GLU A 162 0.75 -7.94 21.83
N TYR A 163 0.50 -8.47 20.66
CA TYR A 163 1.42 -8.36 19.51
C TYR A 163 1.48 -6.95 18.89
N SER A 164 0.58 -6.05 19.30
CA SER A 164 0.60 -4.66 18.82
C SER A 164 1.96 -4.00 19.01
N LEU A 165 2.65 -4.24 20.12
CA LEU A 165 3.99 -3.69 20.39
C LEU A 165 5.03 -4.23 19.38
N LYS A 166 4.98 -5.53 19.07
CA LYS A 166 5.90 -6.15 18.10
C LYS A 166 5.60 -5.72 16.65
N ALA A 167 4.34 -5.41 16.36
CA ALA A 167 3.94 -4.88 15.06
C ALA A 167 4.58 -3.51 14.79
N TRP A 168 4.81 -2.70 15.84
CA TRP A 168 5.49 -1.40 15.73
C TRP A 168 6.97 -1.51 15.35
N ASP A 169 7.61 -2.67 15.55
CA ASP A 169 8.99 -2.92 15.13
C ASP A 169 9.09 -3.25 13.63
N THR A 170 7.95 -3.24 12.92
CA THR A 170 7.88 -3.45 11.48
C THR A 170 7.38 -2.18 10.78
N ASP A 171 7.55 -2.10 9.47
CA ASP A 171 7.00 -1.02 8.65
C ASP A 171 5.50 -1.22 8.33
N ALA A 172 4.77 -2.00 9.13
CA ALA A 172 3.33 -2.18 8.97
C ALA A 172 2.58 -0.87 9.25
N CYS A 173 1.54 -0.65 8.46
CA CYS A 173 0.76 0.58 8.48
C CYS A 173 -0.44 0.53 9.42
N GLY A 174 -0.80 -0.66 9.91
CA GLY A 174 -1.98 -0.85 10.74
C GLY A 174 -2.00 -2.16 11.51
N PHE A 175 -2.92 -2.21 12.47
CA PHE A 175 -3.14 -3.35 13.34
C PHE A 175 -4.63 -3.47 13.66
N MET A 176 -5.16 -4.67 13.58
CA MET A 176 -6.55 -5.01 13.92
C MET A 176 -6.61 -6.29 14.73
N VAL A 177 -7.63 -6.40 15.58
CA VAL A 177 -7.92 -7.61 16.35
C VAL A 177 -9.05 -8.37 15.64
N LYS A 178 -8.90 -9.70 15.52
CA LYS A 178 -9.95 -10.59 15.00
C LYS A 178 -11.23 -10.54 15.88
N PRO A 179 -12.42 -10.63 15.30
CA PRO A 179 -12.69 -10.87 13.89
C PRO A 179 -12.54 -9.62 13.01
N LEU A 180 -12.26 -9.83 11.72
CA LEU A 180 -12.29 -8.73 10.74
C LEU A 180 -13.74 -8.23 10.59
N THR A 181 -13.92 -6.92 10.55
CA THR A 181 -15.23 -6.29 10.35
C THR A 181 -15.14 -5.22 9.26
N THR A 182 -16.25 -5.00 8.56
CA THR A 182 -16.36 -3.96 7.52
C THR A 182 -15.98 -2.58 8.07
N ASP A 183 -16.50 -2.22 9.25
CA ASP A 183 -16.16 -0.95 9.91
C ASP A 183 -14.68 -0.86 10.28
N GLY A 184 -14.09 -1.96 10.77
CA GLY A 184 -12.69 -2.03 11.14
C GLY A 184 -11.79 -1.80 9.94
N ILE A 185 -12.05 -2.46 8.82
CA ILE A 185 -11.25 -2.26 7.59
C ILE A 185 -11.43 -0.85 7.03
N HIS A 186 -12.64 -0.29 6.99
CA HIS A 186 -12.88 1.09 6.58
C HIS A 186 -12.12 2.09 7.46
N GLN A 187 -12.09 1.87 8.78
CA GLN A 187 -11.32 2.72 9.69
C GLN A 187 -9.81 2.67 9.40
N GLN A 188 -9.25 1.48 9.13
CA GLN A 188 -7.84 1.34 8.78
C GLN A 188 -7.54 1.98 7.42
N LEU A 189 -8.36 1.74 6.41
CA LEU A 189 -8.19 2.34 5.08
C LEU A 189 -8.21 3.87 5.13
N ARG A 190 -9.10 4.47 5.93
CA ARG A 190 -9.11 5.93 6.16
C ARG A 190 -7.81 6.43 6.81
N LYS A 191 -7.26 5.70 7.78
CA LYS A 191 -5.97 6.04 8.42
C LYS A 191 -4.81 5.95 7.45
N LEU A 192 -4.82 4.98 6.57
CA LEU A 192 -3.78 4.79 5.56
C LEU A 192 -3.76 5.91 4.51
N ARG A 193 -4.79 6.77 4.48
CA ARG A 193 -4.98 7.78 3.42
C ARG A 193 -4.79 7.18 2.02
N CYS A 194 -5.21 5.93 1.89
CA CYS A 194 -5.18 5.25 0.61
C CYS A 194 -6.24 5.87 -0.29
N SER A 195 -5.86 6.16 -1.53
CA SER A 195 -6.78 6.44 -2.64
C SER A 195 -7.50 5.16 -3.08
N PHE A 196 -8.03 4.38 -2.12
CA PHE A 196 -9.07 3.43 -2.46
C PHE A 196 -10.30 4.29 -2.73
N SER A 197 -10.69 4.41 -3.97
CA SER A 197 -12.01 4.93 -4.31
C SER A 197 -13.01 3.98 -3.65
N MET A 198 -13.53 4.40 -2.51
CA MET A 198 -14.65 3.73 -1.87
C MET A 198 -15.84 3.99 -2.78
N GLY A 199 -16.13 3.05 -3.67
CA GLY A 199 -17.31 3.12 -4.51
C GLY A 199 -18.54 3.14 -3.64
N GLY A 200 -19.24 4.26 -3.67
CA GLY A 200 -20.64 4.30 -3.30
C GLY A 200 -20.98 5.01 -1.98
N ALA A 201 -21.81 6.00 -2.18
CA ALA A 201 -22.77 6.63 -1.26
C ALA A 201 -22.21 7.64 -0.26
N ASP A 202 -22.02 8.85 -0.76
CA ASP A 202 -22.50 10.03 -0.03
C ASP A 202 -23.98 10.21 -0.35
N GLU A 203 -24.84 9.86 0.61
CA GLU A 203 -26.11 10.51 0.85
C GLU A 203 -26.11 11.15 2.21
#